data_ab57f8496e413ab6c86d6ea27076141d
#
_entry.id   ab57f8496e413ab6c86d6ea27076141d
#
_cell.length_a   1.000
_cell.length_b   1.000
_cell.length_c   1.000
_cell.angle_alpha   90.00
_cell.angle_beta   90.00
_cell.angle_gamma   90.00
#
_symmetry.space_group_name_H-M   'P 1'
#
loop_
_entity.id
_entity.type
_entity.pdbx_description
1 polymer ?
#
loop_
_entity_poly.entity_id
_entity_poly.type
_entity_poly.pdbx_seq_one_letter_code
_entity_poly.pdbx_strand_id
1 'polypeptide(L)'
;MRKLMLSAICLLFALAGKAEGVSSPSGQVKLDFELLKNGAPTYQVEYKGKSVIKPSTLGLELKNANNLLDGFEVLKASTSTFDETWQPVWGETKDIRNHYNELLVELKQPATDRYMNLRFRVYDDGVGFRYEFPQQKNLVYFVIKDEHTQFAMTGDHTAWWIPGDYDTQEYDYTESKLSEIRGLMQGAITDNASQNQFSPTGVQTSLQMKTADGIYLNLHEAALVDYSCMHLNLDDKNLIFESWLTPDAQGDKGYMQSPCHTPWRTVIVSDDAREMLASNLILNLNDPCKYEDTSWIKPVKYVGVWWEMIAAGKPWAYTFD
;
A
#
# COMPACT_ATOMS: atom_id res chain seq x y z
N MET A 1 -40.96 29.97 51.16
CA MET A 1 -40.30 30.24 49.86
C MET A 1 -39.23 29.20 49.61
N ARG A 2 -39.52 28.13 48.92
CA ARG A 2 -38.58 27.06 48.55
C ARG A 2 -37.92 27.43 47.23
N LYS A 3 -36.60 27.62 47.21
CA LYS A 3 -35.83 27.80 45.98
C LYS A 3 -35.55 26.43 45.37
N LEU A 4 -36.09 26.19 44.19
CA LEU A 4 -35.69 25.07 43.35
C LEU A 4 -34.35 25.41 42.68
N MET A 5 -33.31 24.64 42.99
CA MET A 5 -32.09 24.61 42.22
C MET A 5 -32.32 23.65 41.01
N LEU A 6 -32.38 24.19 39.82
CA LEU A 6 -32.26 23.41 38.59
C LEU A 6 -30.80 23.08 38.37
N SER A 7 -30.43 21.81 38.56
CA SER A 7 -29.13 21.28 38.19
C SER A 7 -29.15 20.94 36.70
N ALA A 8 -28.45 21.72 35.88
CA ALA A 8 -28.23 21.42 34.47
C ALA A 8 -27.17 20.31 34.34
N ILE A 9 -27.61 19.11 34.06
CA ILE A 9 -26.72 18.00 33.68
C ILE A 9 -26.31 18.24 32.23
N CYS A 10 -25.07 18.75 32.04
CA CYS A 10 -24.42 18.68 30.72
C CYS A 10 -24.07 17.23 30.40
N LEU A 11 -24.86 16.56 29.56
CA LEU A 11 -24.44 15.33 28.94
C LEU A 11 -23.33 15.65 27.93
N LEU A 12 -22.11 15.37 28.31
CA LEU A 12 -21.01 15.24 27.34
C LEU A 12 -21.28 13.96 26.54
N PHE A 13 -21.83 14.10 25.35
CA PHE A 13 -21.75 13.06 24.34
C PHE A 13 -20.27 13.01 23.90
N ALA A 14 -19.56 11.99 24.37
CA ALA A 14 -18.33 11.56 23.70
C ALA A 14 -18.77 11.04 22.32
N LEU A 15 -18.52 11.81 21.27
CA LEU A 15 -18.55 11.35 19.90
C LEU A 15 -17.43 10.30 19.77
N ALA A 16 -17.75 9.03 20.02
CA ALA A 16 -16.96 7.93 19.48
C ALA A 16 -17.08 8.05 17.97
N GLY A 17 -15.96 8.22 17.27
CA GLY A 17 -15.93 8.26 15.81
C GLY A 17 -16.68 7.04 15.29
N LYS A 18 -17.65 7.26 14.40
CA LYS A 18 -18.41 6.18 13.77
C LYS A 18 -17.45 5.45 12.85
N ALA A 19 -17.26 4.17 13.04
CA ALA A 19 -16.52 3.34 12.09
C ALA A 19 -17.24 3.36 10.73
N GLU A 20 -16.52 3.62 9.65
CA GLU A 20 -17.03 3.57 8.29
C GLU A 20 -16.53 2.28 7.64
N GLY A 21 -17.41 1.46 7.10
CA GLY A 21 -17.06 0.15 6.54
C GLY A 21 -17.53 -0.03 5.11
N VAL A 22 -16.81 -0.86 4.38
CA VAL A 22 -17.16 -1.30 3.03
C VAL A 22 -16.80 -2.77 2.85
N SER A 23 -17.68 -3.52 2.19
CA SER A 23 -17.44 -4.93 1.86
C SER A 23 -17.28 -5.09 0.36
N SER A 24 -16.55 -6.12 -0.05
CA SER A 24 -16.46 -6.52 -1.46
C SER A 24 -17.82 -6.87 -2.05
N PRO A 25 -17.98 -6.96 -3.38
CA PRO A 25 -19.24 -7.34 -4.01
C PRO A 25 -19.83 -8.65 -3.51
N SER A 26 -19.01 -9.67 -3.24
CA SER A 26 -19.47 -10.95 -2.64
C SER A 26 -19.66 -10.88 -1.12
N GLY A 27 -19.15 -9.83 -0.46
CA GLY A 27 -19.16 -9.69 0.99
C GLY A 27 -18.07 -10.47 1.73
N GLN A 28 -17.16 -11.17 1.02
CA GLN A 28 -16.15 -11.99 1.70
C GLN A 28 -14.92 -11.21 2.20
N VAL A 29 -14.62 -10.06 1.59
CA VAL A 29 -13.61 -9.12 2.09
C VAL A 29 -14.33 -7.92 2.68
N LYS A 30 -13.93 -7.51 3.87
CA LYS A 30 -14.47 -6.33 4.55
C LYS A 30 -13.34 -5.44 5.01
N LEU A 31 -13.46 -4.13 4.79
CA LEU A 31 -12.58 -3.11 5.31
C LEU A 31 -13.37 -2.16 6.20
N ASP A 32 -12.85 -1.89 7.39
CA ASP A 32 -13.36 -0.84 8.29
C ASP A 32 -12.30 0.25 8.45
N PHE A 33 -12.74 1.49 8.44
CA PHE A 33 -11.95 2.69 8.67
C PHE A 33 -12.45 3.40 9.93
N GLU A 34 -11.52 3.93 10.73
CA GLU A 34 -11.85 4.81 11.86
C GLU A 34 -10.75 5.83 12.14
N LEU A 35 -11.07 6.89 12.87
CA LEU A 35 -10.08 7.80 13.45
C LEU A 35 -9.85 7.42 14.91
N LEU A 36 -8.59 7.35 15.33
CA LEU A 36 -8.21 7.27 16.73
C LEU A 36 -8.57 8.56 17.47
N LYS A 37 -8.52 8.55 18.79
CA LYS A 37 -8.86 9.73 19.63
C LYS A 37 -8.04 10.98 19.32
N ASN A 38 -6.81 10.81 18.84
CA ASN A 38 -5.94 11.90 18.38
C ASN A 38 -6.19 12.31 16.93
N GLY A 39 -7.17 11.71 16.25
CA GLY A 39 -7.46 11.96 14.85
C GLY A 39 -6.53 11.25 13.87
N ALA A 40 -5.76 10.24 14.29
CA ALA A 40 -4.95 9.42 13.40
C ALA A 40 -5.84 8.44 12.60
N PRO A 41 -5.73 8.39 11.26
CA PRO A 41 -6.49 7.45 10.44
C PRO A 41 -6.02 6.01 10.68
N THR A 42 -6.97 5.07 10.78
CA THR A 42 -6.71 3.64 10.89
C THR A 42 -7.65 2.84 9.99
N TYR A 43 -7.20 1.66 9.60
CA TYR A 43 -8.01 0.69 8.88
C TYR A 43 -7.74 -0.72 9.40
N GLN A 44 -8.66 -1.63 9.12
CA GLN A 44 -8.50 -3.07 9.32
C GLN A 44 -9.17 -3.84 8.20
N VAL A 45 -8.75 -5.09 7.99
CA VAL A 45 -9.30 -5.95 6.92
C VAL A 45 -9.66 -7.32 7.49
N GLU A 46 -10.85 -7.79 7.09
CA GLU A 46 -11.34 -9.15 7.35
C GLU A 46 -11.55 -9.90 6.04
N TYR A 47 -11.31 -11.21 6.06
CA TYR A 47 -11.61 -12.15 4.99
C TYR A 47 -12.46 -13.28 5.51
N LYS A 48 -13.67 -13.46 4.95
CA LYS A 48 -14.64 -14.49 5.38
C LYS A 48 -14.89 -14.47 6.90
N GLY A 49 -14.98 -13.26 7.48
CA GLY A 49 -15.21 -13.04 8.91
C GLY A 49 -13.99 -13.26 9.82
N LYS A 50 -12.80 -13.46 9.26
CA LYS A 50 -11.55 -13.57 10.01
C LYS A 50 -10.71 -12.31 9.78
N SER A 51 -10.17 -11.73 10.84
CA SER A 51 -9.22 -10.62 10.72
C SER A 51 -7.96 -11.11 10.00
N VAL A 52 -7.51 -10.36 8.99
CA VAL A 52 -6.27 -10.59 8.24
C VAL A 52 -5.29 -9.43 8.36
N ILE A 53 -5.80 -8.19 8.52
CA ILE A 53 -5.03 -7.01 8.93
C ILE A 53 -5.70 -6.44 10.17
N LYS A 54 -5.00 -6.38 11.30
CA LYS A 54 -5.45 -5.72 12.52
C LYS A 54 -5.46 -4.20 12.34
N PRO A 55 -6.07 -3.42 13.27
CA PRO A 55 -6.03 -1.96 13.20
C PRO A 55 -4.61 -1.45 12.94
N SER A 56 -4.46 -0.74 11.82
CA SER A 56 -3.20 -0.28 11.24
C SER A 56 -3.31 1.21 10.94
N THR A 57 -2.32 2.01 11.35
CA THR A 57 -2.33 3.45 11.15
C THR A 57 -1.89 3.83 9.74
N LEU A 58 -2.38 4.98 9.29
CA LEU A 58 -2.09 5.60 8.02
C LEU A 58 -1.61 7.04 8.23
N GLY A 59 -0.67 7.51 7.39
CA GLY A 59 -0.26 8.90 7.43
C GLY A 59 1.05 9.16 6.70
N LEU A 60 1.41 10.44 6.62
CA LEU A 60 2.58 10.91 5.89
C LEU A 60 3.36 11.92 6.74
N GLU A 61 4.67 11.74 6.82
CA GLU A 61 5.60 12.74 7.33
C GLU A 61 6.03 13.66 6.17
N LEU A 62 5.92 14.97 6.39
CA LEU A 62 6.29 15.98 5.41
C LEU A 62 7.61 16.65 5.77
N LYS A 63 8.42 16.95 4.76
CA LYS A 63 9.64 17.72 4.93
C LYS A 63 9.31 19.19 5.18
N ASN A 64 9.82 19.74 6.29
CA ASN A 64 9.69 21.16 6.63
C ASN A 64 8.23 21.66 6.73
N ALA A 65 7.29 20.79 7.06
CA ALA A 65 5.88 21.12 7.23
C ALA A 65 5.25 20.25 8.32
N ASN A 66 4.07 20.64 8.82
CA ASN A 66 3.32 19.81 9.75
C ASN A 66 2.93 18.49 9.08
N ASN A 67 3.05 17.39 9.80
CA ASN A 67 2.78 16.06 9.31
C ASN A 67 1.28 15.82 9.09
N LEU A 68 0.98 14.81 8.29
CA LEU A 68 -0.37 14.31 8.02
C LEU A 68 -0.54 12.92 8.67
N LEU A 69 -0.24 12.84 9.98
CA LEU A 69 -0.28 11.61 10.78
C LEU A 69 -1.51 11.54 11.68
N ASP A 70 -1.97 12.68 12.17
CA ASP A 70 -3.07 12.79 13.13
C ASP A 70 -3.78 14.16 13.06
N GLY A 71 -4.66 14.42 14.02
CA GLY A 71 -5.40 15.68 14.09
C GLY A 71 -6.48 15.82 13.01
N PHE A 72 -6.89 14.72 12.39
CA PHE A 72 -7.93 14.71 11.38
C PHE A 72 -9.34 14.61 11.97
N GLU A 73 -10.27 15.18 11.22
CA GLU A 73 -11.71 15.01 11.36
C GLU A 73 -12.28 14.47 10.04
N VAL A 74 -13.28 13.60 10.11
CA VAL A 74 -14.01 13.13 8.92
C VAL A 74 -15.00 14.21 8.50
N LEU A 75 -14.82 14.74 7.30
CA LEU A 75 -15.80 15.67 6.69
C LEU A 75 -16.95 14.89 6.04
N LYS A 76 -16.61 13.80 5.35
CA LYS A 76 -17.56 12.99 4.64
C LYS A 76 -17.00 11.59 4.39
N ALA A 77 -17.87 10.60 4.48
CA ALA A 77 -17.62 9.26 3.98
C ALA A 77 -18.71 8.89 2.97
N SER A 78 -18.31 8.28 1.86
CA SER A 78 -19.26 7.87 0.80
C SER A 78 -18.81 6.56 0.18
N THR A 79 -19.80 5.73 -0.18
CA THR A 79 -19.58 4.46 -0.84
C THR A 79 -20.11 4.47 -2.26
N SER A 80 -19.48 3.71 -3.13
CA SER A 80 -19.93 3.47 -4.51
C SER A 80 -19.59 2.05 -4.95
N THR A 81 -20.16 1.62 -6.07
CA THR A 81 -19.89 0.32 -6.69
C THR A 81 -19.46 0.55 -8.14
N PHE A 82 -18.50 -0.23 -8.60
CA PHE A 82 -18.02 -0.21 -9.98
C PHE A 82 -17.96 -1.63 -10.53
N ASP A 83 -18.38 -1.83 -11.77
CA ASP A 83 -18.33 -3.12 -12.45
C ASP A 83 -18.21 -2.91 -13.95
N GLU A 84 -17.07 -3.27 -14.51
CA GLU A 84 -16.83 -3.29 -15.95
C GLU A 84 -15.91 -4.44 -16.34
N THR A 85 -15.86 -4.77 -17.63
CA THR A 85 -14.87 -5.69 -18.21
C THR A 85 -14.05 -4.93 -19.24
N TRP A 86 -12.72 -5.01 -19.12
CA TRP A 86 -11.78 -4.35 -19.99
C TRP A 86 -10.77 -5.34 -20.59
N GLN A 87 -10.04 -4.93 -21.60
CA GLN A 87 -9.03 -5.75 -22.25
C GLN A 87 -7.68 -5.05 -22.21
N PRO A 88 -6.63 -5.70 -21.71
CA PRO A 88 -5.27 -5.16 -21.80
C PRO A 88 -4.77 -5.19 -23.21
N VAL A 89 -3.80 -4.32 -23.55
CA VAL A 89 -3.13 -4.33 -24.85
C VAL A 89 -2.44 -5.67 -25.10
N TRP A 90 -1.74 -6.18 -24.07
CA TRP A 90 -1.09 -7.49 -24.01
C TRP A 90 -1.25 -8.08 -22.61
N GLY A 91 -1.30 -9.39 -22.50
CA GLY A 91 -1.41 -10.07 -21.23
C GLY A 91 -1.87 -11.52 -21.39
N GLU A 92 -1.87 -12.26 -20.29
CA GLU A 92 -2.30 -13.65 -20.24
C GLU A 92 -3.82 -13.77 -20.24
N THR A 93 -4.52 -12.78 -19.69
CA THR A 93 -5.97 -12.73 -19.58
C THR A 93 -6.51 -11.70 -20.57
N LYS A 94 -7.40 -12.13 -21.45
CA LYS A 94 -7.98 -11.26 -22.49
C LYS A 94 -9.05 -10.32 -21.91
N ASP A 95 -9.97 -10.86 -21.10
CA ASP A 95 -11.11 -10.13 -20.55
C ASP A 95 -10.94 -10.07 -19.03
N ILE A 96 -10.68 -8.89 -18.50
CA ILE A 96 -10.46 -8.66 -17.06
C ILE A 96 -11.67 -7.92 -16.51
N ARG A 97 -12.35 -8.52 -15.52
CA ARG A 97 -13.43 -7.86 -14.80
C ARG A 97 -12.84 -6.98 -13.71
N ASN A 98 -13.22 -5.70 -13.70
CA ASN A 98 -12.92 -4.74 -12.66
C ASN A 98 -14.19 -4.49 -11.85
N HIS A 99 -14.36 -5.22 -10.74
CA HIS A 99 -15.55 -5.19 -9.93
C HIS A 99 -15.22 -5.00 -8.45
N TYR A 100 -15.58 -3.84 -7.91
CA TYR A 100 -15.28 -3.47 -6.51
C TYR A 100 -16.39 -2.60 -5.90
N ASN A 101 -16.42 -2.57 -4.58
CA ASN A 101 -17.06 -1.49 -3.83
C ASN A 101 -15.99 -0.54 -3.30
N GLU A 102 -16.29 0.75 -3.31
CA GLU A 102 -15.35 1.81 -2.92
C GLU A 102 -15.87 2.54 -1.69
N LEU A 103 -14.96 2.88 -0.76
CA LEU A 103 -15.16 3.84 0.30
C LEU A 103 -14.21 5.02 0.08
N LEU A 104 -14.77 6.22 -0.05
CA LEU A 104 -14.01 7.47 -0.06
C LEU A 104 -14.25 8.20 1.26
N VAL A 105 -13.17 8.44 2.00
CA VAL A 105 -13.17 9.21 3.25
C VAL A 105 -12.46 10.54 3.01
N GLU A 106 -13.20 11.63 3.12
CA GLU A 106 -12.69 12.99 3.00
C GLU A 106 -12.32 13.49 4.39
N LEU A 107 -11.04 13.80 4.61
CA LEU A 107 -10.47 14.20 5.88
C LEU A 107 -10.03 15.66 5.84
N LYS A 108 -10.19 16.34 6.97
CA LYS A 108 -9.62 17.66 7.23
C LYS A 108 -8.77 17.63 8.48
N GLN A 109 -7.61 18.29 8.43
CA GLN A 109 -6.78 18.59 9.59
C GLN A 109 -7.03 20.06 9.99
N PRO A 110 -7.91 20.34 10.99
CA PRO A 110 -8.35 21.72 11.26
C PRO A 110 -7.22 22.68 11.65
N ALA A 111 -6.22 22.17 12.40
CA ALA A 111 -5.09 22.99 12.86
C ALA A 111 -4.26 23.59 11.72
N THR A 112 -4.22 22.96 10.56
CA THR A 112 -3.45 23.39 9.39
C THR A 112 -4.33 23.81 8.21
N ASP A 113 -5.65 23.62 8.33
CA ASP A 113 -6.65 23.79 7.27
C ASP A 113 -6.24 23.02 6.00
N ARG A 114 -5.80 21.75 6.17
CA ARG A 114 -5.39 20.86 5.10
C ARG A 114 -6.38 19.73 4.92
N TYR A 115 -6.45 19.25 3.68
CA TYR A 115 -7.37 18.20 3.26
C TYR A 115 -6.58 17.01 2.71
N MET A 116 -7.01 15.82 3.07
CA MET A 116 -6.51 14.55 2.58
C MET A 116 -7.68 13.58 2.45
N ASN A 117 -7.77 12.88 1.33
CA ASN A 117 -8.76 11.82 1.17
C ASN A 117 -8.05 10.46 1.27
N LEU A 118 -8.75 9.50 1.81
CA LEU A 118 -8.39 8.09 1.75
C LEU A 118 -9.42 7.38 0.87
N ARG A 119 -8.94 6.75 -0.19
CA ARG A 119 -9.75 5.96 -1.10
C ARG A 119 -9.44 4.50 -0.93
N PHE A 120 -10.45 3.70 -0.63
CA PHE A 120 -10.37 2.26 -0.46
C PHE A 120 -11.22 1.58 -1.53
N ARG A 121 -10.65 0.65 -2.30
CA ARG A 121 -11.37 -0.23 -3.21
C ARG A 121 -11.29 -1.65 -2.70
N VAL A 122 -12.44 -2.29 -2.52
CA VAL A 122 -12.55 -3.63 -1.94
C VAL A 122 -13.09 -4.58 -2.99
N TYR A 123 -12.22 -5.49 -3.40
CA TYR A 123 -12.45 -6.56 -4.36
C TYR A 123 -12.72 -7.89 -3.62
N ASP A 124 -13.19 -8.90 -4.32
CA ASP A 124 -13.42 -10.22 -3.72
C ASP A 124 -12.10 -10.95 -3.38
N ASP A 125 -11.01 -10.55 -4.01
CA ASP A 125 -9.65 -11.08 -3.82
C ASP A 125 -8.71 -10.13 -3.04
N GLY A 126 -9.22 -9.00 -2.51
CA GLY A 126 -8.39 -8.10 -1.71
C GLY A 126 -8.83 -6.66 -1.66
N VAL A 127 -7.91 -5.81 -1.22
CA VAL A 127 -8.13 -4.37 -1.11
C VAL A 127 -6.98 -3.59 -1.71
N GLY A 128 -7.30 -2.41 -2.29
CA GLY A 128 -6.34 -1.37 -2.62
C GLY A 128 -6.74 -0.07 -1.95
N PHE A 129 -5.78 0.69 -1.44
CA PHE A 129 -6.04 2.02 -0.89
C PHE A 129 -4.91 2.99 -1.21
N ARG A 130 -5.25 4.28 -1.25
CA ARG A 130 -4.28 5.35 -1.51
C ARG A 130 -4.67 6.65 -0.83
N TYR A 131 -3.69 7.53 -0.70
CA TYR A 131 -3.87 8.91 -0.27
C TYR A 131 -4.15 9.78 -1.51
N GLU A 132 -5.12 10.68 -1.39
CA GLU A 132 -5.44 11.65 -2.42
C GLU A 132 -5.45 13.07 -1.82
N PHE A 133 -4.86 14.01 -2.52
CA PHE A 133 -4.77 15.41 -2.09
C PHE A 133 -5.56 16.28 -3.06
N PRO A 134 -6.75 16.75 -2.67
CA PRO A 134 -7.53 17.64 -3.53
C PRO A 134 -6.83 18.99 -3.72
N GLN A 135 -7.25 19.75 -4.73
CA GLN A 135 -6.78 21.12 -4.91
C GLN A 135 -7.05 21.94 -3.64
N GLN A 136 -6.02 22.54 -3.05
CA GLN A 136 -6.11 23.28 -1.80
C GLN A 136 -5.03 24.36 -1.69
N LYS A 137 -5.25 25.36 -0.82
CA LYS A 137 -4.32 26.50 -0.67
C LYS A 137 -3.12 26.17 0.24
N ASN A 138 -3.36 25.36 1.28
CA ASN A 138 -2.39 25.16 2.37
C ASN A 138 -1.51 23.92 2.17
N LEU A 139 -1.62 23.23 1.02
CA LEU A 139 -0.78 22.09 0.63
C LEU A 139 -0.70 22.02 -0.91
N VAL A 140 -0.07 23.02 -1.54
CA VAL A 140 0.07 23.08 -3.02
C VAL A 140 1.27 22.26 -3.47
N TYR A 141 2.45 22.56 -2.94
CA TYR A 141 3.69 21.83 -3.17
C TYR A 141 4.19 21.30 -1.84
N PHE A 142 4.51 20.02 -1.79
CA PHE A 142 5.02 19.41 -0.57
C PHE A 142 5.93 18.22 -0.90
N VAL A 143 6.80 17.90 0.04
CA VAL A 143 7.73 16.80 -0.08
C VAL A 143 7.39 15.76 0.98
N ILE A 144 7.20 14.52 0.55
CA ILE A 144 7.05 13.36 1.42
C ILE A 144 8.44 13.00 1.96
N LYS A 145 8.58 13.00 3.27
CA LYS A 145 9.77 12.54 3.96
C LYS A 145 9.68 11.06 4.29
N ASP A 146 8.52 10.64 4.83
CA ASP A 146 8.21 9.23 5.05
C ASP A 146 6.70 8.96 4.94
N GLU A 147 6.36 7.73 4.56
CA GLU A 147 5.00 7.21 4.55
C GLU A 147 4.86 6.18 5.67
N HIS A 148 3.96 6.44 6.61
CA HIS A 148 3.70 5.59 7.77
C HIS A 148 2.44 4.75 7.54
N THR A 149 2.40 4.01 6.44
CA THR A 149 1.35 3.04 6.15
C THR A 149 1.69 1.72 6.82
N GLN A 150 0.87 1.30 7.78
CA GLN A 150 1.07 0.08 8.53
C GLN A 150 0.22 -1.07 8.02
N PHE A 151 0.72 -2.30 8.24
CA PHE A 151 0.05 -3.57 8.01
C PHE A 151 0.31 -4.44 9.24
N ALA A 152 -0.60 -4.40 10.23
CA ALA A 152 -0.46 -5.14 11.48
C ALA A 152 -0.93 -6.57 11.31
N MET A 153 -0.02 -7.53 11.36
CA MET A 153 -0.28 -8.95 11.15
C MET A 153 -1.04 -9.56 12.32
N THR A 154 -1.90 -10.54 12.02
CA THR A 154 -2.72 -11.23 13.02
C THR A 154 -1.95 -12.29 13.80
N GLY A 155 -0.76 -12.65 13.35
CA GLY A 155 0.09 -13.64 14.01
C GLY A 155 1.46 -13.76 13.36
N ASP A 156 2.28 -14.65 13.88
CA ASP A 156 3.60 -14.98 13.35
C ASP A 156 3.47 -15.90 12.12
N HIS A 157 3.15 -15.27 10.98
CA HIS A 157 2.86 -15.97 9.73
C HIS A 157 4.12 -16.58 9.12
N THR A 158 3.95 -17.61 8.30
CA THR A 158 5.00 -18.05 7.38
C THR A 158 5.06 -17.06 6.23
N ALA A 159 6.24 -16.59 5.89
CA ALA A 159 6.48 -15.65 4.80
C ALA A 159 7.53 -16.18 3.82
N TRP A 160 7.38 -15.87 2.54
CA TRP A 160 8.38 -16.02 1.49
C TRP A 160 8.88 -14.62 1.15
N TRP A 161 10.11 -14.34 1.51
CA TRP A 161 10.67 -12.99 1.47
C TRP A 161 12.09 -12.96 0.94
N ILE A 162 12.49 -11.80 0.44
CA ILE A 162 13.88 -11.46 0.13
C ILE A 162 14.26 -10.19 0.89
N PRO A 163 15.57 -9.97 1.17
CA PRO A 163 16.06 -8.73 1.80
C PRO A 163 15.55 -7.48 1.09
N GLY A 164 15.12 -6.49 1.87
CA GLY A 164 14.77 -5.17 1.35
C GLY A 164 16.02 -4.44 0.90
N ASP A 165 16.08 -4.06 -0.37
CA ASP A 165 17.23 -3.46 -1.02
C ASP A 165 16.79 -2.40 -2.02
N TYR A 166 17.49 -1.25 -2.07
CA TYR A 166 17.13 -0.16 -2.98
C TYR A 166 17.58 -0.38 -4.43
N ASP A 167 18.56 -1.26 -4.65
CA ASP A 167 19.22 -1.42 -5.93
C ASP A 167 18.87 -2.72 -6.66
N THR A 168 18.41 -3.75 -5.93
CA THR A 168 18.16 -5.08 -6.51
C THR A 168 16.95 -5.80 -5.89
N GLN A 169 16.35 -6.72 -6.66
CA GLN A 169 15.34 -7.69 -6.22
C GLN A 169 15.74 -9.13 -6.58
N GLU A 170 17.04 -9.39 -6.74
CA GLU A 170 17.56 -10.65 -7.29
C GLU A 170 18.08 -11.62 -6.22
N TYR A 171 17.75 -11.38 -4.95
CA TYR A 171 18.06 -12.33 -3.87
C TYR A 171 17.21 -13.60 -3.97
N ASP A 172 17.74 -14.71 -3.47
CA ASP A 172 16.97 -15.94 -3.32
C ASP A 172 15.89 -15.78 -2.25
N TYR A 173 14.71 -16.36 -2.49
CA TYR A 173 13.64 -16.34 -1.51
C TYR A 173 13.96 -17.20 -0.29
N THR A 174 13.71 -16.61 0.88
CA THR A 174 13.77 -17.30 2.17
C THR A 174 12.35 -17.56 2.67
N GLU A 175 12.07 -18.79 3.09
CA GLU A 175 10.85 -19.17 3.79
C GLU A 175 11.12 -19.19 5.30
N SER A 176 10.37 -18.41 6.09
CA SER A 176 10.49 -18.40 7.55
C SER A 176 9.24 -17.84 8.23
N LYS A 177 9.22 -17.87 9.56
CA LYS A 177 8.30 -17.06 10.35
C LYS A 177 8.71 -15.60 10.31
N LEU A 178 7.74 -14.67 10.49
CA LEU A 178 8.01 -13.24 10.55
C LEU A 178 9.02 -12.91 11.67
N SER A 179 8.89 -13.54 12.83
CA SER A 179 9.79 -13.34 13.98
C SER A 179 11.23 -13.80 13.71
N GLU A 180 11.47 -14.63 12.70
CA GLU A 180 12.79 -15.18 12.36
C GLU A 180 13.56 -14.30 11.35
N ILE A 181 12.89 -13.37 10.65
CA ILE A 181 13.47 -12.54 9.57
C ILE A 181 14.77 -11.87 10.02
N ARG A 182 14.79 -11.24 11.20
CA ARG A 182 15.99 -10.57 11.74
C ARG A 182 17.17 -11.52 11.87
N GLY A 183 16.94 -12.72 12.37
CA GLY A 183 17.98 -13.71 12.59
C GLY A 183 18.53 -14.33 11.31
N LEU A 184 17.69 -14.38 10.26
CA LEU A 184 18.03 -14.97 8.97
C LEU A 184 18.56 -13.96 7.96
N MET A 185 18.32 -12.67 8.18
CA MET A 185 18.60 -11.59 7.22
C MET A 185 20.04 -11.66 6.67
N GLN A 186 21.04 -11.81 7.54
CA GLN A 186 22.45 -11.82 7.10
C GLN A 186 22.76 -13.00 6.17
N GLY A 187 22.13 -14.15 6.39
CA GLY A 187 22.30 -15.34 5.53
C GLY A 187 21.49 -15.28 4.23
N ALA A 188 20.46 -14.44 4.19
CA ALA A 188 19.63 -14.23 3.01
C ALA A 188 20.23 -13.21 2.01
N ILE A 189 21.23 -12.42 2.43
CA ILE A 189 21.96 -11.51 1.56
C ILE A 189 22.97 -12.31 0.76
N THR A 190 22.59 -12.71 -0.45
CA THR A 190 23.43 -13.43 -1.40
C THR A 190 24.16 -12.47 -2.34
N ASP A 191 25.19 -12.98 -3.04
CA ASP A 191 25.94 -12.16 -3.98
C ASP A 191 25.07 -11.59 -5.10
N ASN A 192 25.17 -10.29 -5.33
CA ASN A 192 24.47 -9.55 -6.34
C ASN A 192 25.34 -8.47 -6.96
N ALA A 193 24.95 -7.98 -8.15
CA ALA A 193 25.69 -6.95 -8.86
C ALA A 193 25.73 -5.60 -8.11
N SER A 194 24.70 -5.31 -7.34
CA SER A 194 24.58 -4.17 -6.44
C SER A 194 23.82 -4.57 -5.19
N GLN A 195 24.19 -4.01 -4.04
CA GLN A 195 23.59 -4.33 -2.75
C GLN A 195 23.47 -3.06 -1.91
N ASN A 196 22.24 -2.75 -1.49
CA ASN A 196 21.94 -1.58 -0.67
C ASN A 196 20.76 -1.87 0.27
N GLN A 197 20.97 -2.82 1.21
CA GLN A 197 19.98 -3.20 2.22
C GLN A 197 19.79 -2.05 3.21
N PHE A 198 18.55 -1.77 3.56
CA PHE A 198 18.22 -0.64 4.42
C PHE A 198 17.94 -1.00 5.89
N SER A 199 17.63 -2.27 6.19
CA SER A 199 17.21 -2.67 7.53
C SER A 199 17.43 -4.16 7.79
N PRO A 200 17.71 -4.57 9.05
CA PRO A 200 17.81 -5.97 9.41
C PRO A 200 16.46 -6.71 9.43
N THR A 201 15.35 -6.02 9.25
CA THR A 201 13.99 -6.56 9.15
C THR A 201 13.24 -6.03 7.93
N GLY A 202 13.97 -5.36 7.03
CA GLY A 202 13.43 -4.85 5.78
C GLY A 202 13.27 -5.96 4.74
N VAL A 203 12.11 -6.00 4.08
CA VAL A 203 11.82 -6.96 3.03
C VAL A 203 11.26 -6.27 1.78
N GLN A 204 11.45 -6.92 0.64
CA GLN A 204 10.87 -6.46 -0.63
C GLN A 204 9.35 -6.69 -0.68
N THR A 205 8.68 -5.91 -1.51
CA THR A 205 7.37 -6.25 -2.07
C THR A 205 7.56 -6.87 -3.47
N SER A 206 6.73 -7.80 -3.93
CA SER A 206 5.53 -8.28 -3.24
C SER A 206 5.90 -9.31 -2.16
N LEU A 207 5.32 -9.15 -0.99
CA LEU A 207 5.57 -10.04 0.14
C LEU A 207 4.42 -11.05 0.25
N GLN A 208 4.74 -12.33 0.06
CA GLN A 208 3.79 -13.44 0.17
C GLN A 208 3.84 -14.06 1.57
N MET A 209 2.69 -14.27 2.18
CA MET A 209 2.54 -14.87 3.50
C MET A 209 1.44 -15.92 3.55
N LYS A 210 1.50 -16.78 4.58
CA LYS A 210 0.45 -17.74 4.91
C LYS A 210 0.20 -17.75 6.41
N THR A 211 -1.06 -17.57 6.78
CA THR A 211 -1.50 -17.67 8.18
C THR A 211 -1.52 -19.12 8.67
N ALA A 212 -1.56 -19.33 9.99
CA ALA A 212 -1.62 -20.65 10.58
C ALA A 212 -2.89 -21.45 10.19
N ASP A 213 -3.98 -20.74 9.89
CA ASP A 213 -5.26 -21.34 9.48
C ASP A 213 -5.46 -21.38 7.95
N GLY A 214 -4.38 -21.16 7.19
CA GLY A 214 -4.32 -21.46 5.76
C GLY A 214 -4.73 -20.32 4.83
N ILE A 215 -4.92 -19.10 5.33
CA ILE A 215 -5.18 -17.92 4.49
C ILE A 215 -3.84 -17.42 3.94
N TYR A 216 -3.81 -17.13 2.64
CA TYR A 216 -2.69 -16.50 1.96
C TYR A 216 -2.90 -15.00 1.88
N LEU A 217 -1.82 -14.24 2.07
CA LEU A 217 -1.79 -12.77 2.01
C LEU A 217 -0.63 -12.33 1.13
N ASN A 218 -0.84 -11.28 0.34
CA ASN A 218 0.22 -10.63 -0.42
C ASN A 218 0.14 -9.13 -0.18
N LEU A 219 1.26 -8.53 0.23
CA LEU A 219 1.39 -7.08 0.39
C LEU A 219 2.21 -6.53 -0.79
N HIS A 220 1.64 -5.56 -1.49
CA HIS A 220 2.29 -4.94 -2.64
C HIS A 220 1.75 -3.53 -2.89
N GLU A 221 2.07 -2.98 -4.06
CA GLU A 221 1.60 -1.69 -4.56
C GLU A 221 1.15 -1.78 -6.01
N ALA A 222 0.37 -0.81 -6.46
CA ALA A 222 -0.06 -0.70 -7.85
C ALA A 222 -0.03 0.75 -8.32
N ALA A 223 0.03 0.97 -9.63
CA ALA A 223 0.10 2.28 -10.25
C ALA A 223 1.23 3.16 -9.68
N LEU A 224 2.44 2.59 -9.62
CA LEU A 224 3.65 3.30 -9.20
C LEU A 224 4.05 4.31 -10.28
N VAL A 225 3.52 5.54 -10.17
CA VAL A 225 3.75 6.64 -11.10
C VAL A 225 4.10 7.88 -10.29
N ASP A 226 5.22 8.53 -10.63
CA ASP A 226 5.73 9.76 -10.00
C ASP A 226 5.83 9.70 -8.47
N TYR A 227 6.21 8.54 -7.93
CA TYR A 227 6.35 8.28 -6.51
C TYR A 227 7.42 7.22 -6.23
N SER A 228 7.94 7.16 -5.00
CA SER A 228 8.94 6.18 -4.60
C SER A 228 8.37 4.77 -4.47
N CYS A 229 9.18 3.79 -4.86
CA CYS A 229 8.90 2.37 -4.68
C CYS A 229 8.77 2.01 -3.20
N MET A 230 7.78 1.18 -2.87
CA MET A 230 7.54 0.70 -1.52
C MET A 230 8.28 -0.61 -1.25
N HIS A 231 9.02 -0.62 -0.16
CA HIS A 231 9.47 -1.80 0.59
C HIS A 231 8.70 -1.87 1.90
N LEU A 232 8.96 -2.86 2.70
CA LEU A 232 8.35 -3.04 4.02
C LEU A 232 9.43 -3.21 5.08
N ASN A 233 9.26 -2.54 6.21
CA ASN A 233 10.10 -2.74 7.40
C ASN A 233 9.26 -3.35 8.51
N LEU A 234 9.74 -4.46 9.11
CA LEU A 234 9.00 -5.19 10.13
C LEU A 234 9.41 -4.73 11.54
N ASP A 235 8.46 -4.27 12.32
CA ASP A 235 8.55 -4.35 13.79
C ASP A 235 8.31 -5.82 14.19
N ASP A 236 9.39 -6.55 14.38
CA ASP A 236 9.39 -7.99 14.67
C ASP A 236 8.89 -8.34 16.09
N LYS A 237 8.72 -7.34 16.98
CA LYS A 237 8.13 -7.53 18.30
C LYS A 237 6.61 -7.48 18.28
N ASN A 238 6.06 -6.55 17.50
CA ASN A 238 4.62 -6.32 17.41
C ASN A 238 4.01 -6.96 16.16
N LEU A 239 4.84 -7.50 15.24
CA LEU A 239 4.46 -8.07 13.95
C LEU A 239 3.69 -7.07 13.09
N ILE A 240 4.24 -5.86 12.98
CA ILE A 240 3.69 -4.77 12.18
C ILE A 240 4.68 -4.45 11.06
N PHE A 241 4.26 -4.60 9.81
CA PHE A 241 4.98 -3.99 8.70
C PHE A 241 4.60 -2.53 8.57
N GLU A 242 5.58 -1.70 8.26
CA GLU A 242 5.40 -0.31 7.88
C GLU A 242 6.05 -0.08 6.51
N SER A 243 5.41 0.72 5.66
CA SER A 243 5.98 1.11 4.37
C SER A 243 7.35 1.75 4.56
N TRP A 244 8.27 1.38 3.68
CA TRP A 244 9.63 1.93 3.65
C TRP A 244 9.95 2.31 2.21
N LEU A 245 9.92 3.59 1.93
CA LEU A 245 10.07 4.11 0.58
C LEU A 245 11.53 4.28 0.20
N THR A 246 11.86 3.98 -1.06
CA THR A 246 13.17 4.28 -1.62
C THR A 246 13.45 5.78 -1.58
N PRO A 247 14.53 6.24 -0.93
CA PRO A 247 14.88 7.65 -0.91
C PRO A 247 15.54 8.11 -2.22
N ASP A 248 15.42 9.39 -2.54
CA ASP A 248 16.29 10.03 -3.49
C ASP A 248 17.67 10.37 -2.88
N ALA A 249 18.54 11.03 -3.63
CA ALA A 249 19.87 11.43 -3.16
C ALA A 249 19.85 12.44 -1.99
N GLN A 250 18.71 13.09 -1.71
CA GLN A 250 18.49 14.00 -0.58
C GLN A 250 17.81 13.32 0.60
N GLY A 251 17.42 12.06 0.47
CA GLY A 251 16.65 11.31 1.44
C GLY A 251 15.13 11.57 1.36
N ASP A 252 14.65 12.25 0.33
CA ASP A 252 13.23 12.55 0.13
C ASP A 252 12.54 11.40 -0.62
N LYS A 253 11.22 11.22 -0.39
CA LYS A 253 10.47 10.07 -0.89
C LYS A 253 9.43 10.42 -1.96
N GLY A 254 9.10 11.69 -2.11
CA GLY A 254 8.15 12.12 -3.15
C GLY A 254 7.99 13.63 -3.19
N TYR A 255 7.92 14.17 -4.39
CA TYR A 255 7.68 15.59 -4.66
C TYR A 255 6.28 15.73 -5.24
N MET A 256 5.38 16.31 -4.46
CA MET A 256 3.96 16.30 -4.75
C MET A 256 3.43 17.70 -5.06
N GLN A 257 2.47 17.77 -5.97
CA GLN A 257 1.71 18.97 -6.26
C GLN A 257 0.23 18.66 -6.30
N SER A 258 -0.57 19.27 -5.41
CA SER A 258 -2.03 19.07 -5.43
C SER A 258 -2.72 19.76 -6.62
N PRO A 259 -3.71 19.12 -7.29
CA PRO A 259 -4.29 17.83 -6.95
C PRO A 259 -3.41 16.65 -7.39
N CYS A 260 -3.23 15.68 -6.50
CA CYS A 260 -2.40 14.49 -6.76
C CYS A 260 -2.82 13.31 -5.86
N HIS A 261 -2.19 12.17 -6.09
CA HIS A 261 -2.39 10.98 -5.26
C HIS A 261 -1.10 10.14 -5.20
N THR A 262 -1.02 9.27 -4.20
CA THR A 262 0.03 8.24 -4.11
C THR A 262 -0.32 7.03 -5.00
N PRO A 263 0.62 6.10 -5.23
CA PRO A 263 0.29 4.75 -5.66
C PRO A 263 -0.70 4.06 -4.71
N TRP A 264 -1.30 2.97 -5.17
CA TRP A 264 -2.12 2.12 -4.32
C TRP A 264 -1.25 1.21 -3.47
N ARG A 265 -1.63 1.06 -2.21
CA ARG A 265 -1.14 0.00 -1.33
C ARG A 265 -2.13 -1.14 -1.38
N THR A 266 -1.67 -2.38 -1.51
CA THR A 266 -2.53 -3.52 -1.80
C THR A 266 -2.36 -4.64 -0.79
N VAL A 267 -3.47 -5.30 -0.48
CA VAL A 267 -3.53 -6.55 0.27
C VAL A 267 -4.37 -7.52 -0.55
N ILE A 268 -3.73 -8.50 -1.20
CA ILE A 268 -4.43 -9.60 -1.85
C ILE A 268 -4.62 -10.71 -0.81
N VAL A 269 -5.79 -11.35 -0.80
CA VAL A 269 -6.14 -12.38 0.19
C VAL A 269 -6.94 -13.51 -0.45
N SER A 270 -6.59 -14.75 -0.13
CA SER A 270 -7.35 -15.96 -0.51
C SER A 270 -7.07 -17.11 0.44
N ASP A 271 -7.97 -18.08 0.50
CA ASP A 271 -7.75 -19.40 1.12
C ASP A 271 -7.25 -20.45 0.09
N ASP A 272 -6.99 -20.04 -1.15
CA ASP A 272 -6.39 -20.88 -2.20
C ASP A 272 -5.14 -20.18 -2.77
N ALA A 273 -3.98 -20.84 -2.70
CA ALA A 273 -2.73 -20.32 -3.22
C ALA A 273 -2.77 -20.01 -4.73
N ARG A 274 -3.59 -20.71 -5.49
CA ARG A 274 -3.72 -20.53 -6.94
C ARG A 274 -4.39 -19.18 -7.28
N GLU A 275 -5.31 -18.73 -6.43
CA GLU A 275 -6.00 -17.46 -6.59
C GLU A 275 -5.05 -16.26 -6.42
N MET A 276 -3.96 -16.43 -5.65
CA MET A 276 -2.93 -15.40 -5.50
C MET A 276 -2.24 -15.10 -6.85
N LEU A 277 -2.02 -16.13 -7.68
CA LEU A 277 -1.44 -15.98 -9.02
C LEU A 277 -2.48 -15.49 -10.05
N ALA A 278 -3.75 -15.83 -9.84
CA ALA A 278 -4.85 -15.48 -10.75
C ALA A 278 -5.42 -14.08 -10.51
N SER A 279 -5.04 -13.42 -9.42
CA SER A 279 -5.56 -12.09 -9.06
C SER A 279 -5.19 -11.04 -10.12
N ASN A 280 -6.20 -10.29 -10.55
CA ASN A 280 -6.02 -9.12 -11.43
C ASN A 280 -6.13 -7.79 -10.67
N LEU A 281 -6.09 -7.80 -9.34
CA LEU A 281 -6.25 -6.62 -8.49
C LEU A 281 -5.25 -5.52 -8.85
N ILE A 282 -3.97 -5.89 -9.02
CA ILE A 282 -2.91 -4.93 -9.39
C ILE A 282 -3.21 -4.28 -10.74
N LEU A 283 -3.66 -5.06 -11.74
CA LEU A 283 -4.01 -4.53 -13.06
C LEU A 283 -5.22 -3.60 -13.00
N ASN A 284 -6.24 -3.98 -12.21
CA ASN A 284 -7.48 -3.22 -12.03
C ASN A 284 -7.29 -1.88 -11.29
N LEU A 285 -6.21 -1.71 -10.54
CA LEU A 285 -5.89 -0.49 -9.82
C LEU A 285 -5.06 0.50 -10.66
N ASN A 286 -4.57 0.09 -11.83
CA ASN A 286 -3.89 0.98 -12.75
C ASN A 286 -4.88 1.78 -13.61
N ASP A 287 -4.47 2.96 -14.04
CA ASP A 287 -5.24 3.78 -14.95
C ASP A 287 -5.35 3.09 -16.32
N PRO A 288 -6.43 3.33 -17.07
CA PRO A 288 -6.56 2.85 -18.44
C PRO A 288 -5.42 3.34 -19.33
N CYS A 289 -5.12 2.55 -20.38
CA CYS A 289 -4.14 2.95 -21.39
C CYS A 289 -4.52 4.33 -21.99
N LYS A 290 -3.54 5.24 -22.05
CA LYS A 290 -3.73 6.60 -22.59
C LYS A 290 -3.59 6.69 -24.10
N TYR A 291 -3.09 5.64 -24.77
CA TYR A 291 -2.94 5.61 -26.21
C TYR A 291 -4.21 5.10 -26.89
N GLU A 292 -4.75 5.88 -27.82
CA GLU A 292 -5.92 5.49 -28.63
C GLU A 292 -5.59 4.36 -29.61
N ASP A 293 -4.39 4.41 -30.23
CA ASP A 293 -3.89 3.37 -31.11
C ASP A 293 -2.71 2.63 -30.46
N THR A 294 -2.90 1.36 -30.19
CA THR A 294 -1.90 0.44 -29.64
C THR A 294 -1.45 -0.63 -30.65
N SER A 295 -1.86 -0.53 -31.91
CA SER A 295 -1.58 -1.54 -32.94
C SER A 295 -0.10 -1.73 -33.26
N TRP A 296 0.72 -0.74 -32.94
CA TRP A 296 2.18 -0.76 -33.10
C TRP A 296 2.90 -1.55 -31.97
N ILE A 297 2.25 -1.78 -30.84
CA ILE A 297 2.80 -2.57 -29.73
C ILE A 297 2.72 -4.05 -30.10
N LYS A 298 3.86 -4.68 -30.39
CA LYS A 298 3.94 -6.08 -30.79
C LYS A 298 5.07 -6.77 -30.05
N PRO A 299 4.90 -8.05 -29.63
CA PRO A 299 6.01 -8.84 -29.13
C PRO A 299 7.07 -9.01 -30.23
N VAL A 300 8.32 -8.79 -29.87
CA VAL A 300 9.46 -8.94 -30.78
C VAL A 300 10.57 -9.72 -30.12
N LYS A 301 11.44 -10.34 -30.92
CA LYS A 301 12.72 -10.84 -30.46
C LYS A 301 13.75 -9.72 -30.54
N TYR A 302 14.55 -9.54 -29.52
CA TYR A 302 15.61 -8.53 -29.50
C TYR A 302 16.90 -9.12 -28.90
N VAL A 303 18.02 -8.46 -29.15
CA VAL A 303 19.32 -8.80 -28.57
C VAL A 303 19.58 -7.86 -27.40
N GLY A 304 19.74 -8.42 -26.20
CA GLY A 304 20.08 -7.67 -25.00
C GLY A 304 21.60 -7.68 -24.79
N VAL A 305 22.24 -6.54 -25.00
CA VAL A 305 23.71 -6.42 -24.85
C VAL A 305 24.19 -6.36 -23.41
N TRP A 306 23.31 -6.03 -22.47
CA TRP A 306 23.62 -5.90 -21.05
C TRP A 306 24.22 -7.17 -20.44
N TRP A 307 23.59 -8.30 -20.67
CA TRP A 307 24.03 -9.60 -20.14
C TRP A 307 25.38 -10.04 -20.69
N GLU A 308 25.70 -9.74 -21.94
CA GLU A 308 27.00 -10.05 -22.50
C GLU A 308 28.11 -9.26 -21.83
N MET A 309 27.87 -7.99 -21.49
CA MET A 309 28.83 -7.16 -20.77
C MET A 309 29.14 -7.73 -19.39
N ILE A 310 28.12 -8.16 -18.64
CA ILE A 310 28.27 -8.73 -17.30
C ILE A 310 28.88 -10.14 -17.37
N ALA A 311 28.30 -11.05 -18.17
CA ALA A 311 28.69 -12.45 -18.24
C ALA A 311 30.07 -12.66 -18.86
N ALA A 312 30.48 -11.79 -19.80
CA ALA A 312 31.79 -11.88 -20.45
C ALA A 312 32.88 -11.08 -19.73
N GLY A 313 32.58 -10.35 -18.66
CA GLY A 313 33.53 -9.51 -17.94
C GLY A 313 34.17 -8.42 -18.81
N LYS A 314 33.48 -7.98 -19.84
CA LYS A 314 34.00 -6.97 -20.78
C LYS A 314 33.44 -5.59 -20.45
N PRO A 315 34.30 -4.58 -20.26
CA PRO A 315 33.87 -3.27 -19.78
C PRO A 315 33.39 -2.33 -20.88
N TRP A 316 32.69 -2.82 -21.94
CA TRP A 316 32.41 -1.88 -23.02
C TRP A 316 31.15 -2.18 -23.83
N ALA A 317 30.73 -1.15 -24.54
CA ALA A 317 29.60 -1.16 -25.42
C ALA A 317 29.93 -1.73 -26.82
N TYR A 318 28.92 -2.16 -27.52
CA TYR A 318 29.00 -2.52 -28.91
C TYR A 318 29.49 -1.32 -29.75
N THR A 319 30.50 -1.56 -30.58
CA THR A 319 30.82 -0.66 -31.68
C THR A 319 30.04 -1.13 -32.90
N PHE A 320 29.37 -0.21 -33.58
CA PHE A 320 28.82 -0.43 -34.90
C PHE A 320 29.97 -0.17 -35.88
N ASP A 321 30.61 -1.23 -36.37
CA ASP A 321 31.51 -1.18 -37.52
C ASP A 321 30.74 -1.57 -38.80
#